data_1f0b5362bbbe25840b2a8865a7d9699d
#
_entry.id   1f0b5362bbbe25840b2a8865a7d9699d
#
_cell.length_a   1.000
_cell.length_b   1.000
_cell.length_c   1.000
_cell.angle_alpha   90.00
_cell.angle_beta   90.00
_cell.angle_gamma   90.00
#
_symmetry.space_group_name_H-M   'P 1'
#
loop_
_entity.id
_entity.type
_entity.pdbx_description
1 polymer ?
#
loop_
_entity_poly.entity_id
_entity_poly.type
_entity_poly.pdbx_seq_one_letter_code
_entity_poly.pdbx_strand_id
1 'polypeptide(L)'
;MKLIVAGGRDFTDTNRMIAELQKLVESGEITDSPELVCGMARGADMLAYSLWANNRMPIHNFPANWNKHGKSAGYKRNQEMGEFADAAVCFWDGNSKGTKHMIDIMNRLNKPVYIVRY
;
A
#
# COMPACT_ATOMS: atom_id res chain seq x y z
N MET A 1 -7.35 -12.18 1.56
CA MET A 1 -6.73 -11.44 0.45
C MET A 1 -5.45 -10.77 0.90
N LYS A 2 -4.55 -10.55 -0.02
CA LYS A 2 -3.31 -9.80 0.21
C LYS A 2 -3.50 -8.38 -0.32
N LEU A 3 -3.39 -7.39 0.56
CA LEU A 3 -3.71 -6.00 0.26
C LEU A 3 -2.50 -5.10 0.45
N ILE A 4 -2.11 -4.39 -0.60
CA ILE A 4 -1.14 -3.30 -0.49
C ILE A 4 -1.87 -2.09 0.11
N VAL A 5 -1.26 -1.47 1.14
CA VAL A 5 -1.66 -0.13 1.58
C VAL A 5 -0.41 0.73 1.48
N ALA A 6 -0.44 1.66 0.55
CA ALA A 6 0.71 2.49 0.21
C ALA A 6 0.28 3.95 0.07
N GLY A 7 1.25 4.85 -0.04
CA GLY A 7 0.93 6.25 -0.24
C GLY A 7 2.09 7.18 0.05
N GLY A 8 1.77 8.47 0.17
CA GLY A 8 2.74 9.52 0.36
C GLY A 8 3.52 9.41 1.66
N ARG A 9 4.77 9.85 1.61
CA ARG A 9 5.66 9.85 2.78
C ARG A 9 5.24 10.87 3.83
N ASP A 10 4.42 11.82 3.47
CA ASP A 10 3.88 12.87 4.34
C ASP A 10 2.47 12.56 4.84
N PHE A 11 1.92 11.40 4.48
CA PHE A 11 0.59 11.01 4.94
C PHE A 11 0.67 10.53 6.40
N THR A 12 -0.04 11.24 7.30
CA THR A 12 0.01 10.99 8.74
C THR A 12 -1.37 10.84 9.38
N ASP A 13 -2.44 10.81 8.59
CA ASP A 13 -3.81 10.80 9.10
C ASP A 13 -4.30 9.37 9.32
N THR A 14 -4.00 8.83 10.50
CA THR A 14 -4.40 7.46 10.88
C THR A 14 -5.92 7.30 10.86
N ASN A 15 -6.66 8.28 11.35
CA ASN A 15 -8.13 8.20 11.38
C ASN A 15 -8.71 8.15 9.98
N ARG A 16 -8.16 8.91 9.04
CA ARG A 16 -8.55 8.90 7.63
C ARG A 16 -8.29 7.52 7.01
N MET A 17 -7.12 6.95 7.30
CA MET A 17 -6.77 5.61 6.80
C MET A 17 -7.77 4.56 7.30
N ILE A 18 -8.06 4.55 8.59
CA ILE A 18 -9.02 3.61 9.18
C ILE A 18 -10.40 3.77 8.53
N ALA A 19 -10.90 5.00 8.42
CA ALA A 19 -12.22 5.27 7.86
C ALA A 19 -12.33 4.80 6.40
N GLU A 20 -11.31 5.06 5.59
CA GLU A 20 -11.32 4.65 4.19
C GLU A 20 -11.24 3.13 4.02
N LEU A 21 -10.41 2.46 4.83
CA LEU A 21 -10.35 1.00 4.83
C LEU A 21 -11.67 0.38 5.26
N GLN A 22 -12.32 0.93 6.28
CA GLN A 22 -13.63 0.46 6.75
C GLN A 22 -14.70 0.60 5.67
N LYS A 23 -14.70 1.68 4.91
CA LYS A 23 -15.63 1.85 3.78
C LYS A 23 -15.47 0.75 2.75
N LEU A 24 -14.24 0.37 2.43
CA LEU A 24 -13.95 -0.68 1.46
C LEU A 24 -14.38 -2.06 1.97
N VAL A 25 -14.24 -2.32 3.26
CA VAL A 25 -14.74 -3.55 3.88
C VAL A 25 -16.27 -3.57 3.84
N GLU A 26 -16.92 -2.51 4.22
CA GLU A 26 -18.39 -2.41 4.26
C GLU A 26 -19.01 -2.56 2.86
N SER A 27 -18.35 -2.04 1.83
CA SER A 27 -18.80 -2.18 0.45
C SER A 27 -18.49 -3.55 -0.17
N GLY A 28 -17.74 -4.40 0.54
CA GLY A 28 -17.35 -5.72 0.06
C GLY A 28 -16.18 -5.71 -0.93
N GLU A 29 -15.53 -4.58 -1.14
CA GLU A 29 -14.42 -4.48 -2.09
C GLU A 29 -13.14 -5.09 -1.55
N ILE A 30 -12.94 -5.07 -0.24
CA ILE A 30 -11.85 -5.80 0.43
C ILE A 30 -12.42 -6.64 1.57
N THR A 31 -11.70 -7.69 1.96
CA THR A 31 -12.11 -8.54 3.10
C THR A 31 -11.91 -7.79 4.43
N ASP A 32 -12.56 -8.26 5.51
CA ASP A 32 -12.48 -7.60 6.80
C ASP A 32 -11.15 -7.82 7.54
N SER A 33 -10.38 -8.83 7.15
CA SER A 33 -9.08 -9.14 7.77
C SER A 33 -8.03 -9.47 6.70
N PRO A 34 -7.69 -8.50 5.82
CA PRO A 34 -6.70 -8.77 4.78
C PRO A 34 -5.29 -8.86 5.35
N GLU A 35 -4.42 -9.60 4.66
CA GLU A 35 -3.00 -9.61 4.95
C GLU A 35 -2.37 -8.38 4.31
N LEU A 36 -1.54 -7.65 5.06
CA LEU A 36 -0.89 -6.43 4.56
C LEU A 36 0.33 -6.78 3.73
N VAL A 37 0.44 -6.14 2.57
CA VAL A 37 1.66 -6.14 1.75
C VAL A 37 2.26 -4.75 1.91
N CYS A 38 3.40 -4.66 2.60
CA CYS A 38 3.97 -3.38 3.06
C CYS A 38 5.32 -3.11 2.44
N GLY A 39 5.47 -1.94 1.82
CA GLY A 39 6.73 -1.49 1.25
C GLY A 39 7.69 -0.87 2.26
N MET A 40 7.26 -0.66 3.49
CA MET A 40 8.07 -0.15 4.60
C MET A 40 8.64 1.24 4.38
N ALA A 41 8.05 2.03 3.49
CA ALA A 41 8.42 3.43 3.34
C ALA A 41 7.79 4.27 4.45
N ARG A 42 8.39 5.44 4.71
CA ARG A 42 7.83 6.40 5.66
C ARG A 42 6.43 6.83 5.22
N GLY A 43 5.59 7.28 6.15
CA GLY A 43 4.25 7.79 5.88
C GLY A 43 3.20 6.70 5.83
N ALA A 44 2.40 6.66 4.77
CA ALA A 44 1.26 5.75 4.67
C ALA A 44 1.62 4.27 4.89
N ASP A 45 2.75 3.81 4.35
CA ASP A 45 3.20 2.43 4.51
C ASP A 45 3.37 2.08 5.99
N MET A 46 4.07 2.90 6.75
CA MET A 46 4.34 2.63 8.17
C MET A 46 3.13 2.86 9.06
N LEU A 47 2.21 3.75 8.67
CA LEU A 47 0.93 3.86 9.36
C LEU A 47 0.14 2.56 9.23
N ALA A 48 0.07 2.01 8.03
CA ALA A 48 -0.60 0.72 7.80
C ALA A 48 0.10 -0.40 8.57
N TYR A 49 1.44 -0.42 8.54
CA TYR A 49 2.22 -1.41 9.31
C TYR A 49 1.81 -1.38 10.79
N SER A 50 1.81 -0.19 11.41
CA SER A 50 1.44 -0.04 12.82
C SER A 50 0.02 -0.51 13.10
N LEU A 51 -0.91 -0.17 12.21
CA LEU A 51 -2.31 -0.56 12.34
C LEU A 51 -2.47 -2.09 12.32
N TRP A 52 -1.83 -2.77 11.37
CA TRP A 52 -1.87 -4.22 11.27
C TRP A 52 -1.16 -4.90 12.42
N ALA A 53 0.03 -4.42 12.80
CA ALA A 53 0.79 -4.99 13.91
C ALA A 53 0.04 -4.87 15.23
N ASN A 54 -0.59 -3.72 15.50
CA ASN A 54 -1.37 -3.52 16.72
C ASN A 54 -2.59 -4.43 16.81
N ASN A 55 -3.12 -4.84 15.67
CA ASN A 55 -4.25 -5.75 15.60
C ASN A 55 -3.84 -7.21 15.36
N ARG A 56 -2.55 -7.51 15.43
CA ARG A 56 -1.97 -8.86 15.28
C ARG A 56 -2.38 -9.52 13.96
N MET A 57 -2.47 -8.74 12.91
CA MET A 57 -2.82 -9.24 11.56
C MET A 57 -1.55 -9.51 10.75
N PRO A 58 -1.59 -10.47 9.81
CA PRO A 58 -0.41 -10.84 9.03
C PRO A 58 0.13 -9.70 8.17
N ILE A 59 1.46 -9.57 8.14
CA ILE A 59 2.18 -8.55 7.35
C ILE A 59 3.27 -9.22 6.52
N HIS A 60 3.29 -8.88 5.24
CA HIS A 60 4.35 -9.27 4.32
C HIS A 60 5.18 -8.04 3.99
N ASN A 61 6.43 -8.01 4.43
CA ASN A 61 7.31 -6.87 4.26
C ASN A 61 8.14 -6.98 2.99
N PHE A 62 8.17 -5.88 2.22
CA PHE A 62 8.93 -5.78 0.98
C PHE A 62 9.87 -4.57 1.06
N PRO A 63 10.97 -4.65 1.84
CA PRO A 63 11.90 -3.54 1.91
C PRO A 63 12.62 -3.37 0.58
N ALA A 64 12.81 -2.10 0.18
CA ALA A 64 13.60 -1.81 -1.01
C ALA A 64 15.08 -2.08 -0.72
N ASN A 65 15.76 -2.78 -1.64
CA ASN A 65 17.18 -3.09 -1.50
C ASN A 65 18.03 -2.02 -2.20
N TRP A 66 18.23 -0.91 -1.53
CA TRP A 66 18.99 0.22 -2.07
C TRP A 66 20.45 -0.13 -2.35
N ASN A 67 21.04 -1.02 -1.55
CA ASN A 67 22.43 -1.45 -1.77
C ASN A 67 22.61 -2.23 -3.08
N LYS A 68 21.64 -3.04 -3.43
CA LYS A 68 21.69 -3.87 -4.65
C LYS A 68 21.25 -3.12 -5.91
N HIS A 69 20.21 -2.30 -5.80
CA HIS A 69 19.53 -1.71 -6.95
C HIS A 69 19.67 -0.19 -7.07
N GLY A 70 20.25 0.47 -6.07
CA GLY A 70 20.40 1.92 -6.09
C GLY A 70 19.06 2.63 -6.26
N LYS A 71 19.00 3.62 -7.14
CA LYS A 71 17.81 4.45 -7.34
C LYS A 71 16.58 3.69 -7.84
N SER A 72 16.76 2.52 -8.45
CA SER A 72 15.65 1.72 -8.96
C SER A 72 15.04 0.78 -7.91
N ALA A 73 15.59 0.74 -6.70
CA ALA A 73 15.16 -0.21 -5.67
C ALA A 73 13.68 -0.07 -5.30
N GLY A 74 13.17 1.14 -5.18
CA GLY A 74 11.76 1.39 -4.88
C GLY A 74 10.84 0.89 -5.99
N TYR A 75 11.21 1.08 -7.24
CA TYR A 75 10.41 0.64 -8.39
C TYR A 75 10.40 -0.88 -8.50
N LYS A 76 11.53 -1.53 -8.26
CA LYS A 76 11.61 -3.00 -8.27
C LYS A 76 10.79 -3.61 -7.14
N ARG A 77 10.87 -3.04 -5.94
CA ARG A 77 10.06 -3.46 -4.80
C ARG A 77 8.57 -3.32 -5.10
N ASN A 78 8.16 -2.19 -5.70
CA ASN A 78 6.76 -1.98 -6.07
C ASN A 78 6.26 -3.02 -7.06
N GLN A 79 7.07 -3.42 -8.04
CA GLN A 79 6.71 -4.46 -8.99
C GLN A 79 6.49 -5.80 -8.29
N GLU A 80 7.38 -6.17 -7.37
CA GLU A 80 7.25 -7.39 -6.58
C GLU A 80 5.96 -7.39 -5.74
N MET A 81 5.67 -6.26 -5.10
CA MET A 81 4.44 -6.11 -4.31
C MET A 81 3.19 -6.28 -5.18
N GLY A 82 3.17 -5.62 -6.34
CA GLY A 82 2.03 -5.70 -7.26
C GLY A 82 1.77 -7.11 -7.75
N GLU A 83 2.82 -7.85 -8.04
CA GLU A 83 2.71 -9.25 -8.48
C GLU A 83 2.21 -10.16 -7.36
N PHE A 84 2.60 -9.89 -6.13
CA PHE A 84 2.24 -10.71 -4.97
C PHE A 84 0.83 -10.42 -4.44
N ALA A 85 0.39 -9.18 -4.48
CA ALA A 85 -0.87 -8.74 -3.86
C ALA A 85 -2.08 -9.00 -4.76
N ASP A 86 -3.26 -8.99 -4.14
CA ASP A 86 -4.54 -9.12 -4.86
C ASP A 86 -5.14 -7.76 -5.20
N ALA A 87 -4.87 -6.74 -4.38
CA ALA A 87 -5.42 -5.40 -4.54
C ALA A 87 -4.53 -4.37 -3.85
N ALA A 88 -4.78 -3.10 -4.11
CA ALA A 88 -4.07 -2.01 -3.45
C ALA A 88 -5.00 -0.86 -3.06
N VAL A 89 -4.72 -0.23 -1.93
CA VAL A 89 -5.30 1.04 -1.51
C VAL A 89 -4.14 2.04 -1.47
N CYS A 90 -4.24 3.11 -2.24
CA CYS A 90 -3.17 4.10 -2.37
C CYS A 90 -3.66 5.47 -1.90
N PHE A 91 -3.01 6.02 -0.87
CA PHE A 91 -3.25 7.36 -0.38
C PHE A 91 -2.34 8.31 -1.15
N TRP A 92 -2.90 9.05 -2.10
CA TRP A 92 -2.13 9.79 -3.09
C TRP A 92 -2.48 11.27 -3.11
N ASP A 93 -1.46 12.12 -3.06
CA ASP A 93 -1.61 13.58 -3.13
C ASP A 93 -1.74 14.12 -4.57
N GLY A 94 -1.64 13.26 -5.56
CA GLY A 94 -1.67 13.63 -6.96
C GLY A 94 -0.28 13.94 -7.55
N ASN A 95 0.76 13.95 -6.73
CA ASN A 95 2.12 14.32 -7.15
C ASN A 95 3.17 13.23 -6.87
N SER A 96 3.00 12.43 -5.83
CA SER A 96 3.98 11.41 -5.46
C SER A 96 4.21 10.42 -6.60
N LYS A 97 5.44 10.35 -7.09
CA LYS A 97 5.81 9.47 -8.20
C LYS A 97 5.81 8.00 -7.82
N GLY A 98 6.25 7.69 -6.61
CA GLY A 98 6.28 6.31 -6.11
C GLY A 98 4.88 5.73 -5.96
N THR A 99 3.94 6.52 -5.45
CA THR A 99 2.54 6.09 -5.32
C THR A 99 1.89 5.93 -6.70
N LYS A 100 2.13 6.88 -7.61
CA LYS A 100 1.64 6.77 -8.99
C LYS A 100 2.17 5.50 -9.66
N HIS A 101 3.44 5.18 -9.45
CA HIS A 101 4.05 3.96 -9.99
C HIS A 101 3.31 2.70 -9.50
N MET A 102 2.98 2.65 -8.20
CA MET A 102 2.22 1.53 -7.65
C MET A 102 0.83 1.42 -8.30
N ILE A 103 0.15 2.55 -8.46
CA ILE A 103 -1.16 2.60 -9.13
C ILE A 103 -1.05 2.06 -10.55
N ASP A 104 -0.04 2.51 -11.30
CA ASP A 104 0.17 2.10 -12.70
C ASP A 104 0.47 0.61 -12.81
N ILE A 105 1.25 0.05 -11.88
CA ILE A 105 1.54 -1.39 -11.84
C ILE A 105 0.25 -2.19 -11.66
N MET A 106 -0.58 -1.82 -10.69
CA MET A 106 -1.83 -2.53 -10.44
C MET A 106 -2.77 -2.48 -11.64
N ASN A 107 -2.85 -1.33 -12.30
CA ASN A 107 -3.66 -1.19 -13.51
C ASN A 107 -3.13 -2.09 -14.64
N ARG A 108 -1.82 -2.17 -14.84
CA ARG A 108 -1.23 -3.05 -15.85
C ARG A 108 -1.48 -4.54 -15.57
N LEU A 109 -1.51 -4.91 -14.29
CA LEU A 109 -1.76 -6.28 -13.86
C LEU A 109 -3.24 -6.63 -13.81
N ASN A 110 -4.12 -5.69 -14.14
CA ASN A 110 -5.58 -5.83 -14.05
C ASN A 110 -6.05 -6.21 -12.65
N LYS A 111 -5.39 -5.65 -11.64
CA LYS A 111 -5.75 -5.84 -10.23
C LYS A 111 -6.43 -4.58 -9.69
N PRO A 112 -7.40 -4.73 -8.77
CA PRO A 112 -8.09 -3.57 -8.19
C PRO A 112 -7.12 -2.62 -7.49
N VAL A 113 -7.29 -1.33 -7.74
CA VAL A 113 -6.58 -0.28 -7.02
C VAL A 113 -7.58 0.82 -6.63
N TYR A 114 -7.62 1.14 -5.34
CA TYR A 114 -8.51 2.14 -4.77
C TYR A 114 -7.68 3.35 -4.39
N ILE A 115 -7.97 4.50 -4.98
CA ILE A 115 -7.18 5.71 -4.80
C ILE A 115 -7.92 6.64 -3.85
N VAL A 116 -7.25 7.02 -2.77
CA VAL A 116 -7.74 8.01 -1.81
C VAL A 116 -6.89 9.26 -1.96
N ARG A 117 -7.49 10.34 -2.42
CA ARG A 117 -6.79 11.62 -2.61
C ARG A 117 -6.74 12.41 -1.30
N TYR A 118 -5.60 13.04 -1.04
CA TYR A 118 -5.44 13.91 0.14
C TYR A 118 -4.60 15.14 -0.17
#